data_4609ba0c6df18b25bc94035ada754b5c
#
_entry.id   4609ba0c6df18b25bc94035ada754b5c
#
_cell.length_a   1.000
_cell.length_b   1.000
_cell.length_c   1.000
_cell.angle_alpha   90.00
_cell.angle_beta   90.00
_cell.angle_gamma   90.00
#
_symmetry.space_group_name_H-M   'P 1'
#
loop_
_entity.id
_entity.type
_entity.pdbx_description
1 polymer ?
#
loop_
_entity_poly.entity_id
_entity_poly.type
_entity_poly.pdbx_seq_one_letter_code
_entity_poly.pdbx_strand_id
1 'polypeptide(L)'
;MSGRGLGHTGGTIDKLESVKGFNVEISEKDFIKLVNDNQVAVIGQSGNLTPADKKLYALRDVTGTVNSIPLIASSIMSKKIAAGADAIVLDVKTGSGAFMKTLDDAEALAHAMVRIGNNVGRNTMAIISDMSQPLGNAIGNALELKEAIATLKGNGPKDLTELVLTLGSQMVVLAEQATSLDEARQMLIDAIKTGKALNKFKTFLSNQGGDDSIVDSPEKLPSAKYQVEFKAKKDGYITEIIANEIGVASMMLGAGRQTKEDVIDLGVGIVLNKKVGEHVEKGENILTCLLYTSLMARGRR
;
A
#
# COMPACT_ATOMS: atom_id res chain seq x y z
N MET A 1 -6.14 -8.49 -7.45
CA MET A 1 -5.06 -9.43 -7.11
C MET A 1 -3.88 -8.66 -6.54
N SER A 2 -3.25 -9.14 -5.46
CA SER A 2 -2.13 -8.50 -4.79
C SER A 2 -1.05 -9.53 -4.41
N GLY A 3 0.14 -9.04 -4.03
CA GLY A 3 1.27 -9.84 -3.57
C GLY A 3 1.66 -9.55 -2.13
N ARG A 4 2.56 -10.36 -1.59
CA ARG A 4 3.24 -10.10 -0.32
C ARG A 4 4.34 -9.06 -0.50
N GLY A 5 4.71 -8.38 0.57
CA GLY A 5 5.84 -7.46 0.57
C GLY A 5 7.17 -8.16 0.27
N LEU A 6 8.05 -7.45 -0.42
CA LEU A 6 9.43 -7.87 -0.70
C LEU A 6 10.39 -6.85 -0.11
N GLY A 7 11.35 -7.33 0.69
CA GLY A 7 12.36 -6.48 1.30
C GLY A 7 11.71 -5.39 2.18
N HIS A 8 12.07 -4.14 1.92
CA HIS A 8 11.58 -2.97 2.65
C HIS A 8 10.16 -2.51 2.25
N THR A 9 9.56 -3.12 1.21
CA THR A 9 8.23 -2.73 0.76
C THR A 9 7.15 -3.53 1.48
N GLY A 10 6.14 -2.86 2.05
CA GLY A 10 4.99 -3.51 2.65
C GLY A 10 4.06 -4.13 1.58
N GLY A 11 3.51 -5.31 1.87
CA GLY A 11 2.55 -5.99 1.00
C GLY A 11 1.11 -5.77 1.44
N THR A 12 0.19 -5.56 0.50
CA THR A 12 -1.24 -5.46 0.80
C THR A 12 -1.76 -6.71 1.52
N ILE A 13 -1.29 -7.90 1.11
CA ILE A 13 -1.66 -9.16 1.74
C ILE A 13 -1.20 -9.20 3.19
N ASP A 14 0.07 -8.86 3.45
CA ASP A 14 0.63 -8.86 4.81
C ASP A 14 -0.13 -7.90 5.74
N LYS A 15 -0.59 -6.76 5.22
CA LYS A 15 -1.44 -5.81 5.98
C LYS A 15 -2.80 -6.41 6.30
N LEU A 16 -3.46 -7.04 5.33
CA LEU A 16 -4.78 -7.67 5.52
C LEU A 16 -4.72 -8.90 6.43
N GLU A 17 -3.61 -9.61 6.47
CA GLU A 17 -3.37 -10.72 7.42
C GLU A 17 -3.30 -10.25 8.89
N SER A 18 -3.19 -8.93 9.13
CA SER A 18 -3.36 -8.36 10.47
C SER A 18 -4.80 -8.51 10.98
N VAL A 19 -5.76 -8.75 10.09
CA VAL A 19 -7.17 -9.00 10.45
C VAL A 19 -7.35 -10.49 10.71
N LYS A 20 -7.73 -10.84 11.92
CA LYS A 20 -7.96 -12.25 12.29
C LYS A 20 -8.99 -12.89 11.37
N GLY A 21 -8.65 -14.02 10.78
CA GLY A 21 -9.54 -14.82 9.93
C GLY A 21 -9.60 -14.37 8.47
N PHE A 22 -9.02 -13.21 8.10
CA PHE A 22 -9.06 -12.74 6.71
C PHE A 22 -8.32 -13.70 5.78
N ASN A 23 -9.03 -14.16 4.74
CA ASN A 23 -8.50 -15.14 3.80
C ASN A 23 -8.23 -14.54 2.42
N VAL A 24 -6.98 -14.59 1.97
CA VAL A 24 -6.54 -14.16 0.63
C VAL A 24 -6.34 -15.35 -0.33
N GLU A 25 -6.36 -16.59 0.19
CA GLU A 25 -6.20 -17.81 -0.59
C GLU A 25 -7.57 -18.36 -0.98
N ILE A 26 -8.29 -17.60 -1.78
CA ILE A 26 -9.62 -17.96 -2.29
C ILE A 26 -9.51 -18.53 -3.71
N SER A 27 -10.49 -19.37 -4.11
CA SER A 27 -10.56 -19.89 -5.47
C SER A 27 -10.92 -18.77 -6.47
N GLU A 28 -10.57 -18.96 -7.76
CA GLU A 28 -10.96 -18.03 -8.82
C GLU A 28 -12.50 -17.87 -8.89
N LYS A 29 -13.24 -18.97 -8.72
CA LYS A 29 -14.70 -18.99 -8.68
C LYS A 29 -15.24 -18.13 -7.52
N ASP A 30 -14.67 -18.27 -6.32
CA ASP A 30 -15.07 -17.48 -5.16
C ASP A 30 -14.70 -16.02 -5.31
N PHE A 31 -13.52 -15.73 -5.90
CA PHE A 31 -13.12 -14.37 -6.22
C PHE A 31 -14.13 -13.67 -7.14
N ILE A 32 -14.50 -14.32 -8.27
CA ILE A 32 -15.50 -13.78 -9.19
C ILE A 32 -16.84 -13.58 -8.48
N LYS A 33 -17.27 -14.59 -7.69
CA LYS A 33 -18.50 -14.48 -6.90
C LYS A 33 -18.48 -13.28 -5.96
N LEU A 34 -17.41 -13.11 -5.20
CA LEU A 34 -17.26 -11.98 -4.25
C LEU A 34 -17.28 -10.63 -4.95
N VAL A 35 -16.64 -10.51 -6.13
CA VAL A 35 -16.67 -9.28 -6.93
C VAL A 35 -18.09 -8.99 -7.41
N ASN A 36 -18.82 -10.00 -7.90
CA ASN A 36 -20.19 -9.83 -8.39
C ASN A 36 -21.16 -9.46 -7.25
N ASP A 37 -21.03 -10.09 -6.09
CA ASP A 37 -21.95 -9.90 -4.97
C ASP A 37 -21.62 -8.61 -4.18
N ASN A 38 -20.34 -8.29 -4.04
CA ASN A 38 -19.87 -7.26 -3.10
C ASN A 38 -19.07 -6.13 -3.76
N GLN A 39 -18.76 -6.22 -5.05
CA GLN A 39 -17.99 -5.25 -5.86
C GLN A 39 -16.55 -5.02 -5.37
N VAL A 40 -16.08 -5.83 -4.44
CA VAL A 40 -14.69 -5.77 -3.93
C VAL A 40 -14.24 -7.13 -3.42
N ALA A 41 -13.05 -7.54 -3.83
CA ALA A 41 -12.35 -8.70 -3.28
C ALA A 41 -10.83 -8.55 -3.49
N VAL A 42 -10.03 -9.18 -2.63
CA VAL A 42 -8.57 -9.28 -2.80
C VAL A 42 -8.17 -10.75 -2.81
N ILE A 43 -7.46 -11.15 -3.85
CA ILE A 43 -6.92 -12.50 -3.99
C ILE A 43 -5.40 -12.44 -4.04
N GLY A 44 -4.74 -13.38 -3.37
CA GLY A 44 -3.32 -13.61 -3.50
C GLY A 44 -2.93 -14.11 -4.89
N GLN A 45 -1.64 -14.10 -5.21
CA GLN A 45 -1.14 -14.62 -6.47
C GLN A 45 -1.26 -16.15 -6.46
N SER A 46 -2.27 -16.71 -7.13
CA SER A 46 -2.40 -18.15 -7.35
C SER A 46 -1.36 -18.65 -8.38
N GLY A 47 -0.95 -19.92 -8.23
CA GLY A 47 0.05 -20.51 -9.14
C GLY A 47 -0.37 -20.57 -10.60
N ASN A 48 -1.67 -20.47 -10.89
CA ASN A 48 -2.25 -20.59 -12.24
C ASN A 48 -2.52 -19.24 -12.91
N LEU A 49 -2.48 -18.13 -12.17
CA LEU A 49 -2.67 -16.82 -12.75
C LEU A 49 -1.32 -16.26 -13.21
N THR A 50 -1.17 -16.01 -14.50
CA THR A 50 0.07 -15.53 -15.13
C THR A 50 1.31 -16.41 -14.86
N PRO A 51 1.30 -17.73 -15.18
CA PRO A 51 2.40 -18.63 -14.85
C PRO A 51 3.73 -18.25 -15.54
N ALA A 52 3.66 -17.66 -16.73
CA ALA A 52 4.84 -17.15 -17.44
C ALA A 52 5.48 -15.97 -16.69
N ASP A 53 4.67 -15.02 -16.21
CA ASP A 53 5.17 -13.90 -15.43
C ASP A 53 5.85 -14.37 -14.13
N LYS A 54 5.29 -15.36 -13.45
CA LYS A 54 5.90 -15.94 -12.24
C LYS A 54 7.33 -16.43 -12.49
N LYS A 55 7.55 -17.12 -13.64
CA LYS A 55 8.87 -17.62 -14.03
C LYS A 55 9.83 -16.49 -14.42
N LEU A 56 9.35 -15.53 -15.23
CA LEU A 56 10.13 -14.38 -15.66
C LEU A 56 10.49 -13.47 -14.49
N TYR A 57 9.57 -13.28 -13.54
CA TYR A 57 9.81 -12.48 -12.34
C TYR A 57 10.89 -13.10 -11.46
N ALA A 58 10.84 -14.42 -11.23
CA ALA A 58 11.87 -15.14 -10.47
C ALA A 58 13.26 -15.06 -11.14
N LEU A 59 13.30 -15.11 -12.47
CA LEU A 59 14.56 -14.97 -13.22
C LEU A 59 15.10 -13.53 -13.14
N ARG A 60 14.22 -12.53 -13.24
CA ARG A 60 14.57 -11.09 -13.17
C ARG A 60 15.25 -10.74 -11.85
N ASP A 61 14.82 -11.36 -10.76
CA ASP A 61 15.35 -11.10 -9.41
C ASP A 61 16.84 -11.47 -9.27
N VAL A 62 17.33 -12.44 -10.09
CA VAL A 62 18.70 -12.97 -10.03
C VAL A 62 19.59 -12.60 -11.23
N THR A 63 19.06 -11.87 -12.22
CA THR A 63 19.80 -11.54 -13.46
C THR A 63 20.19 -10.07 -13.60
N GLY A 64 20.03 -9.26 -12.54
CA GLY A 64 20.33 -7.83 -12.58
C GLY A 64 19.40 -6.99 -13.48
N THR A 65 18.25 -7.53 -13.88
CA THR A 65 17.26 -6.86 -14.74
C THR A 65 16.05 -6.31 -13.98
N VAL A 66 16.17 -6.14 -12.67
CA VAL A 66 15.09 -5.65 -11.79
C VAL A 66 14.54 -4.30 -12.25
N ASN A 67 15.42 -3.39 -12.69
CA ASN A 67 15.05 -2.02 -13.09
C ASN A 67 14.65 -1.88 -14.58
N SER A 68 14.54 -3.00 -15.31
CA SER A 68 14.14 -2.97 -16.72
C SER A 68 12.69 -2.53 -16.89
N ILE A 69 12.45 -1.33 -17.41
CA ILE A 69 11.11 -0.76 -17.63
C ILE A 69 10.21 -1.71 -18.43
N PRO A 70 10.63 -2.32 -19.57
CA PRO A 70 9.79 -3.27 -20.29
C PRO A 70 9.37 -4.49 -19.46
N LEU A 71 10.28 -5.03 -18.63
CA LEU A 71 9.99 -6.17 -17.77
C LEU A 71 9.09 -5.80 -16.57
N ILE A 72 9.23 -4.60 -16.03
CA ILE A 72 8.32 -4.07 -15.01
C ILE A 72 6.92 -3.92 -15.59
N ALA A 73 6.81 -3.22 -16.73
CA ALA A 73 5.55 -2.96 -17.39
C ALA A 73 4.81 -4.25 -17.76
N SER A 74 5.50 -5.22 -18.37
CA SER A 74 4.88 -6.50 -18.74
C SER A 74 4.42 -7.30 -17.53
N SER A 75 5.21 -7.35 -16.46
CA SER A 75 4.85 -8.05 -15.22
C SER A 75 3.62 -7.45 -14.54
N ILE A 76 3.53 -6.13 -14.46
CA ILE A 76 2.38 -5.44 -13.86
C ILE A 76 1.13 -5.64 -14.73
N MET A 77 1.23 -5.37 -16.02
CA MET A 77 0.08 -5.36 -16.91
C MET A 77 -0.47 -6.75 -17.20
N SER A 78 0.38 -7.79 -17.33
CA SER A 78 -0.09 -9.15 -17.50
C SER A 78 -1.05 -9.60 -16.40
N LYS A 79 -0.77 -9.22 -15.15
CA LYS A 79 -1.64 -9.53 -14.00
C LYS A 79 -2.99 -8.82 -14.06
N LYS A 80 -3.00 -7.54 -14.46
CA LYS A 80 -4.22 -6.73 -14.56
C LYS A 80 -5.11 -7.23 -15.71
N ILE A 81 -4.49 -7.54 -16.84
CA ILE A 81 -5.19 -8.08 -18.02
C ILE A 81 -5.74 -9.48 -17.72
N ALA A 82 -4.94 -10.37 -17.13
CA ALA A 82 -5.37 -11.71 -16.76
C ALA A 82 -6.48 -11.73 -15.69
N ALA A 83 -6.52 -10.73 -14.82
CA ALA A 83 -7.61 -10.57 -13.85
C ALA A 83 -8.94 -10.10 -14.49
N GLY A 84 -8.96 -9.81 -15.79
CA GLY A 84 -10.18 -9.44 -16.52
C GLY A 84 -10.62 -7.99 -16.35
N ALA A 85 -9.72 -7.08 -15.90
CA ALA A 85 -10.06 -5.69 -15.71
C ALA A 85 -10.40 -4.99 -17.05
N ASP A 86 -11.54 -4.31 -17.13
CA ASP A 86 -11.96 -3.51 -18.28
C ASP A 86 -11.32 -2.12 -18.26
N ALA A 87 -11.12 -1.56 -17.08
CA ALA A 87 -10.45 -0.29 -16.85
C ALA A 87 -9.35 -0.44 -15.80
N ILE A 88 -8.23 0.27 -16.00
CA ILE A 88 -7.03 0.16 -15.14
C ILE A 88 -6.54 1.55 -14.79
N VAL A 89 -6.46 1.86 -13.50
CA VAL A 89 -5.76 3.04 -12.98
C VAL A 89 -4.45 2.58 -12.35
N LEU A 90 -3.35 3.17 -12.78
CA LEU A 90 -2.00 2.86 -12.31
C LEU A 90 -1.49 4.00 -11.44
N ASP A 91 -0.96 3.67 -10.27
CA ASP A 91 -0.20 4.58 -9.44
C ASP A 91 1.30 4.28 -9.64
N VAL A 92 2.01 5.16 -10.34
CA VAL A 92 3.42 5.02 -10.68
C VAL A 92 4.24 5.87 -9.74
N LYS A 93 4.95 5.21 -8.84
CA LYS A 93 5.76 5.87 -7.81
C LYS A 93 7.08 6.37 -8.38
N THR A 94 7.48 7.61 -8.01
CA THR A 94 8.81 8.19 -8.26
C THR A 94 9.44 8.68 -6.97
N GLY A 95 10.77 8.81 -6.93
CA GLY A 95 11.49 9.32 -5.77
C GLY A 95 12.35 8.30 -5.04
N SER A 96 12.91 8.67 -3.89
CA SER A 96 13.92 7.86 -3.18
C SER A 96 13.41 6.48 -2.72
N GLY A 97 12.13 6.35 -2.42
CA GLY A 97 11.50 5.08 -2.04
C GLY A 97 11.04 4.22 -3.21
N ALA A 98 10.97 4.76 -4.42
CA ALA A 98 10.46 4.07 -5.60
C ALA A 98 11.56 3.35 -6.39
N PHE A 99 11.17 2.43 -7.30
CA PHE A 99 12.08 1.89 -8.31
C PHE A 99 12.49 2.96 -9.33
N MET A 100 11.54 3.78 -9.76
CA MET A 100 11.79 4.91 -10.66
C MET A 100 12.29 6.10 -9.84
N LYS A 101 13.58 6.40 -9.97
CA LYS A 101 14.21 7.46 -9.17
C LYS A 101 13.97 8.85 -9.72
N THR A 102 13.71 8.97 -11.01
CA THR A 102 13.46 10.23 -11.71
C THR A 102 12.04 10.29 -12.25
N LEU A 103 11.56 11.51 -12.52
CA LEU A 103 10.28 11.73 -13.17
C LEU A 103 10.25 11.13 -14.57
N ASP A 104 11.33 11.30 -15.34
CA ASP A 104 11.46 10.78 -16.71
C ASP A 104 11.32 9.24 -16.76
N ASP A 105 11.95 8.52 -15.82
CA ASP A 105 11.81 7.07 -15.72
C ASP A 105 10.39 6.66 -15.38
N ALA A 106 9.74 7.39 -14.47
CA ALA A 106 8.35 7.14 -14.08
C ALA A 106 7.38 7.40 -15.24
N GLU A 107 7.61 8.48 -16.02
CA GLU A 107 6.84 8.77 -17.23
C GLU A 107 7.03 7.68 -18.29
N ALA A 108 8.28 7.25 -18.53
CA ALA A 108 8.56 6.18 -19.49
C ALA A 108 7.85 4.87 -19.10
N LEU A 109 7.85 4.52 -17.81
CA LEU A 109 7.12 3.35 -17.29
C LEU A 109 5.61 3.52 -17.43
N ALA A 110 5.06 4.68 -17.04
CA ALA A 110 3.64 4.99 -17.16
C ALA A 110 3.17 4.88 -18.61
N HIS A 111 3.87 5.51 -19.55
CA HIS A 111 3.56 5.43 -20.98
C HIS A 111 3.61 3.99 -21.52
N ALA A 112 4.62 3.21 -21.12
CA ALA A 112 4.71 1.80 -21.52
C ALA A 112 3.49 1.00 -21.05
N MET A 113 3.10 1.14 -19.79
CA MET A 113 1.97 0.39 -19.21
C MET A 113 0.63 0.84 -19.80
N VAL A 114 0.39 2.14 -19.96
CA VAL A 114 -0.83 2.69 -20.57
C VAL A 114 -0.97 2.18 -22.01
N ARG A 115 0.13 2.20 -22.79
CA ARG A 115 0.13 1.67 -24.16
C ARG A 115 -0.19 0.18 -24.22
N ILE A 116 0.37 -0.64 -23.32
CA ILE A 116 0.06 -2.07 -23.25
C ILE A 116 -1.43 -2.29 -23.00
N GLY A 117 -2.00 -1.59 -22.00
CA GLY A 117 -3.41 -1.75 -21.66
C GLY A 117 -4.35 -1.32 -22.80
N ASN A 118 -4.13 -0.14 -23.36
CA ASN A 118 -4.96 0.37 -24.44
C ASN A 118 -4.86 -0.48 -25.73
N ASN A 119 -3.67 -1.02 -26.04
CA ASN A 119 -3.48 -1.89 -27.21
C ASN A 119 -4.25 -3.22 -27.11
N VAL A 120 -4.59 -3.67 -25.89
CA VAL A 120 -5.42 -4.88 -25.69
C VAL A 120 -6.87 -4.53 -25.34
N GLY A 121 -7.29 -3.29 -25.61
CA GLY A 121 -8.67 -2.84 -25.43
C GLY A 121 -9.05 -2.61 -23.95
N ARG A 122 -8.08 -2.34 -23.07
CA ARG A 122 -8.33 -1.99 -21.66
C ARG A 122 -8.14 -0.50 -21.47
N ASN A 123 -9.20 0.20 -21.04
CA ASN A 123 -9.11 1.65 -20.78
C ASN A 123 -8.14 1.90 -19.63
N THR A 124 -6.92 2.35 -19.95
CA THR A 124 -5.81 2.42 -18.99
C THR A 124 -5.28 3.84 -18.88
N MET A 125 -5.09 4.28 -17.65
CA MET A 125 -4.44 5.54 -17.32
C MET A 125 -3.46 5.37 -16.16
N ALA A 126 -2.55 6.33 -16.02
CA ALA A 126 -1.56 6.36 -14.96
C ALA A 126 -1.51 7.73 -14.29
N ILE A 127 -1.24 7.72 -13.00
CA ILE A 127 -0.89 8.89 -12.19
C ILE A 127 0.52 8.66 -11.66
N ILE A 128 1.37 9.66 -11.75
CA ILE A 128 2.69 9.64 -11.15
C ILE A 128 2.58 10.30 -9.78
N SER A 129 3.07 9.63 -8.76
CA SER A 129 3.03 10.13 -7.39
C SER A 129 4.38 10.04 -6.69
N ASP A 130 4.65 10.97 -5.78
CA ASP A 130 5.91 11.04 -5.05
C ASP A 130 6.00 9.97 -3.96
N MET A 131 7.18 9.33 -3.89
CA MET A 131 7.57 8.39 -2.85
C MET A 131 8.95 8.74 -2.28
N SER A 132 9.32 10.01 -2.25
CA SER A 132 10.57 10.48 -1.64
C SER A 132 10.50 10.35 -0.12
N GLN A 133 9.33 10.59 0.47
CA GLN A 133 9.02 10.27 1.86
C GLN A 133 7.88 9.22 1.93
N PRO A 134 7.73 8.49 3.05
CA PRO A 134 6.60 7.58 3.24
C PRO A 134 5.26 8.29 3.04
N LEU A 135 4.32 7.63 2.33
CA LEU A 135 2.95 8.09 2.20
C LEU A 135 2.19 7.82 3.51
N GLY A 136 1.46 8.79 3.98
CA GLY A 136 0.86 8.73 5.31
C GLY A 136 1.93 8.79 6.40
N ASN A 137 1.57 8.39 7.61
CA ASN A 137 2.41 8.45 8.79
C ASN A 137 2.83 7.09 9.31
N ALA A 138 2.04 6.04 9.02
CA ALA A 138 2.25 4.69 9.52
C ALA A 138 3.06 3.84 8.56
N ILE A 139 4.08 3.15 9.08
CA ILE A 139 4.91 2.19 8.33
C ILE A 139 4.96 0.89 9.14
N GLY A 140 4.21 -0.11 8.71
CA GLY A 140 4.04 -1.40 9.38
C GLY A 140 2.64 -1.97 9.13
N ASN A 141 2.47 -3.32 9.24
CA ASN A 141 1.28 -3.98 8.71
C ASN A 141 -0.03 -3.54 9.38
N ALA A 142 -0.21 -3.80 10.67
CA ALA A 142 -1.40 -3.39 11.42
C ALA A 142 -1.48 -1.86 11.58
N LEU A 143 -0.34 -1.17 11.62
CA LEU A 143 -0.29 0.29 11.74
C LEU A 143 -0.90 0.97 10.52
N GLU A 144 -0.52 0.53 9.31
CA GLU A 144 -1.07 1.06 8.07
C GLU A 144 -2.55 0.71 7.90
N LEU A 145 -2.99 -0.45 8.41
CA LEU A 145 -4.40 -0.79 8.42
C LEU A 145 -5.21 0.12 9.36
N LYS A 146 -4.67 0.45 10.53
CA LYS A 146 -5.26 1.44 11.46
C LYS A 146 -5.37 2.81 10.79
N GLU A 147 -4.34 3.23 10.07
CA GLU A 147 -4.32 4.48 9.32
C GLU A 147 -5.35 4.47 8.17
N ALA A 148 -5.48 3.35 7.44
CA ALA A 148 -6.51 3.19 6.42
C ALA A 148 -7.93 3.31 7.01
N ILE A 149 -8.18 2.71 8.17
CA ILE A 149 -9.46 2.85 8.89
C ILE A 149 -9.69 4.31 9.31
N ALA A 150 -8.66 4.99 9.83
CA ALA A 150 -8.75 6.41 10.19
C ALA A 150 -9.05 7.28 8.96
N THR A 151 -8.44 6.98 7.80
CA THR A 151 -8.70 7.67 6.53
C THR A 151 -10.14 7.47 6.08
N LEU A 152 -10.69 6.26 6.16
CA LEU A 152 -12.09 5.97 5.85
C LEU A 152 -13.08 6.61 6.84
N LYS A 153 -12.62 6.95 8.04
CA LYS A 153 -13.37 7.74 9.05
C LYS A 153 -13.23 9.26 8.84
N GLY A 154 -12.45 9.70 7.85
CA GLY A 154 -12.20 11.12 7.57
C GLY A 154 -11.09 11.77 8.41
N ASN A 155 -10.31 10.99 9.15
CA ASN A 155 -9.24 11.43 10.06
C ASN A 155 -7.85 10.98 9.60
N GLY A 156 -7.67 10.63 8.33
CA GLY A 156 -6.40 10.19 7.76
C GLY A 156 -5.41 11.32 7.50
N PRO A 157 -4.12 10.97 7.26
CA PRO A 157 -3.12 11.92 6.82
C PRO A 157 -3.53 12.62 5.52
N LYS A 158 -3.14 13.89 5.39
CA LYS A 158 -3.55 14.72 4.24
C LYS A 158 -3.03 14.17 2.91
N ASP A 159 -1.76 13.79 2.86
CA ASP A 159 -1.10 13.25 1.67
C ASP A 159 -1.74 11.94 1.21
N LEU A 160 -1.99 11.01 2.15
CA LEU A 160 -2.68 9.75 1.87
C LEU A 160 -4.11 9.99 1.38
N THR A 161 -4.87 10.86 2.06
CA THR A 161 -6.24 11.19 1.69
C THR A 161 -6.29 11.82 0.29
N GLU A 162 -5.38 12.74 -0.02
CA GLU A 162 -5.30 13.38 -1.33
C GLU A 162 -5.02 12.38 -2.45
N LEU A 163 -4.05 11.49 -2.25
CA LEU A 163 -3.73 10.46 -3.24
C LEU A 163 -4.90 9.49 -3.46
N VAL A 164 -5.56 9.05 -2.38
CA VAL A 164 -6.73 8.16 -2.46
C VAL A 164 -7.87 8.81 -3.22
N LEU A 165 -8.17 10.08 -2.95
CA LEU A 165 -9.21 10.83 -3.68
C LEU A 165 -8.83 11.02 -5.14
N THR A 166 -7.57 11.30 -5.45
CA THR A 166 -7.09 11.49 -6.82
C THR A 166 -7.20 10.20 -7.63
N LEU A 167 -6.65 9.08 -7.14
CA LEU A 167 -6.74 7.78 -7.81
C LEU A 167 -8.19 7.28 -7.90
N GLY A 168 -8.94 7.41 -6.82
CA GLY A 168 -10.32 7.00 -6.76
C GLY A 168 -11.22 7.77 -7.74
N SER A 169 -11.01 9.10 -7.89
CA SER A 169 -11.76 9.90 -8.85
C SER A 169 -11.56 9.42 -10.29
N GLN A 170 -10.33 9.05 -10.65
CA GLN A 170 -10.05 8.45 -11.95
C GLN A 170 -10.75 7.10 -12.13
N MET A 171 -10.77 6.27 -11.08
CA MET A 171 -11.48 4.97 -11.14
C MET A 171 -12.98 5.17 -11.34
N VAL A 172 -13.59 6.14 -10.66
CA VAL A 172 -15.03 6.44 -10.78
C VAL A 172 -15.37 6.93 -12.19
N VAL A 173 -14.54 7.82 -12.76
CA VAL A 173 -14.74 8.31 -14.15
C VAL A 173 -14.53 7.21 -15.17
N LEU A 174 -13.46 6.38 -15.04
CA LEU A 174 -13.21 5.24 -15.94
C LEU A 174 -14.31 4.17 -15.86
N ALA A 175 -14.99 4.05 -14.71
CA ALA A 175 -16.14 3.18 -14.53
C ALA A 175 -17.48 3.82 -15.00
N GLU A 176 -17.41 5.00 -15.65
CA GLU A 176 -18.57 5.74 -16.17
C GLU A 176 -19.63 6.08 -15.11
N GLN A 177 -19.20 6.21 -13.83
CA GLN A 177 -20.07 6.55 -12.72
C GLN A 177 -20.12 8.06 -12.43
N ALA A 178 -19.25 8.83 -13.06
CA ALA A 178 -19.23 10.29 -13.03
C ALA A 178 -18.75 10.83 -14.38
N THR A 179 -19.18 12.04 -14.70
CA THR A 179 -18.87 12.72 -15.97
C THR A 179 -17.60 13.58 -15.87
N SER A 180 -17.16 13.90 -14.67
CA SER A 180 -15.96 14.70 -14.42
C SER A 180 -15.20 14.23 -13.17
N LEU A 181 -13.94 14.62 -13.08
CA LEU A 181 -13.10 14.33 -11.91
C LEU A 181 -13.60 15.03 -10.65
N ASP A 182 -14.14 16.24 -10.77
CA ASP A 182 -14.66 17.01 -9.64
C ASP A 182 -15.92 16.34 -9.07
N GLU A 183 -16.84 15.90 -9.94
CA GLU A 183 -18.01 15.12 -9.55
C GLU A 183 -17.59 13.82 -8.85
N ALA A 184 -16.69 13.05 -9.45
CA ALA A 184 -16.17 11.82 -8.89
C ALA A 184 -15.50 12.03 -7.53
N ARG A 185 -14.71 13.10 -7.40
CA ARG A 185 -14.05 13.46 -6.13
C ARG A 185 -15.08 13.80 -5.05
N GLN A 186 -16.12 14.54 -5.39
CA GLN A 186 -17.19 14.87 -4.44
C GLN A 186 -17.93 13.60 -3.99
N MET A 187 -18.22 12.67 -4.91
CA MET A 187 -18.83 11.36 -4.57
C MET A 187 -17.99 10.58 -3.56
N LEU A 188 -16.67 10.58 -3.71
CA LEU A 188 -15.75 9.90 -2.78
C LEU A 188 -15.72 10.58 -1.41
N ILE A 189 -15.66 11.91 -1.38
CA ILE A 189 -15.70 12.69 -0.15
C ILE A 189 -17.02 12.42 0.59
N ASP A 190 -18.14 12.38 -0.11
CA ASP A 190 -19.45 12.10 0.48
C ASP A 190 -19.55 10.65 0.96
N ALA A 191 -18.94 9.69 0.26
CA ALA A 191 -18.87 8.29 0.70
C ALA A 191 -18.10 8.15 2.02
N ILE A 192 -17.02 8.91 2.20
CA ILE A 192 -16.27 8.97 3.46
C ILE A 192 -17.12 9.63 4.54
N LYS A 193 -17.63 10.84 4.29
CA LYS A 193 -18.41 11.62 5.26
C LYS A 193 -19.68 10.91 5.76
N THR A 194 -20.35 10.17 4.88
CA THR A 194 -21.58 9.42 5.22
C THR A 194 -21.32 8.03 5.80
N GLY A 195 -20.04 7.60 5.90
CA GLY A 195 -19.65 6.28 6.38
C GLY A 195 -19.90 5.14 5.37
N LYS A 196 -20.33 5.43 4.15
CA LYS A 196 -20.55 4.40 3.12
C LYS A 196 -19.27 3.65 2.78
N ALA A 197 -18.14 4.38 2.66
CA ALA A 197 -16.83 3.80 2.39
C ALA A 197 -16.40 2.87 3.54
N LEU A 198 -16.58 3.30 4.79
CA LEU A 198 -16.27 2.50 5.98
C LEU A 198 -17.13 1.23 6.07
N ASN A 199 -18.43 1.34 5.76
CA ASN A 199 -19.33 0.19 5.74
C ASN A 199 -18.96 -0.80 4.60
N LYS A 200 -18.53 -0.31 3.45
CA LYS A 200 -18.03 -1.16 2.36
C LYS A 200 -16.75 -1.88 2.79
N PHE A 201 -15.88 -1.24 3.56
CA PHE A 201 -14.68 -1.88 4.09
C PHE A 201 -15.01 -2.99 5.10
N LYS A 202 -16.01 -2.79 5.99
CA LYS A 202 -16.53 -3.87 6.85
C LYS A 202 -17.03 -5.06 6.04
N THR A 203 -17.87 -4.79 5.02
CA THR A 203 -18.36 -5.84 4.11
C THR A 203 -17.21 -6.58 3.43
N PHE A 204 -16.19 -5.88 2.97
CA PHE A 204 -15.00 -6.47 2.37
C PHE A 204 -14.29 -7.42 3.32
N LEU A 205 -14.08 -7.01 4.59
CA LEU A 205 -13.42 -7.84 5.58
C LEU A 205 -14.24 -9.09 5.91
N SER A 206 -15.52 -8.93 6.25
CA SER A 206 -16.38 -10.05 6.65
C SER A 206 -16.61 -11.06 5.53
N ASN A 207 -16.74 -10.62 4.29
CA ASN A 207 -16.95 -11.51 3.15
C ASN A 207 -15.73 -12.39 2.81
N GLN A 208 -14.54 -12.01 3.27
CA GLN A 208 -13.33 -12.83 3.18
C GLN A 208 -12.94 -13.47 4.52
N GLY A 209 -13.89 -13.59 5.45
CA GLY A 209 -13.72 -14.28 6.73
C GLY A 209 -13.02 -13.47 7.81
N GLY A 210 -12.70 -12.20 7.55
CA GLY A 210 -12.03 -11.32 8.51
C GLY A 210 -12.96 -10.79 9.59
N ASP A 211 -12.40 -10.56 10.78
CA ASP A 211 -13.10 -9.89 11.88
C ASP A 211 -13.29 -8.40 11.55
N ASP A 212 -14.48 -8.02 11.09
CA ASP A 212 -14.82 -6.65 10.72
C ASP A 212 -15.01 -5.72 11.94
N SER A 213 -15.08 -6.28 13.15
CA SER A 213 -15.18 -5.49 14.38
C SER A 213 -13.97 -4.58 14.63
N ILE A 214 -12.82 -4.89 13.97
CA ILE A 214 -11.61 -4.06 14.02
C ILE A 214 -11.84 -2.66 13.44
N VAL A 215 -12.86 -2.49 12.62
CA VAL A 215 -13.18 -1.17 12.03
C VAL A 215 -13.72 -0.21 13.08
N ASP A 216 -14.55 -0.73 14.00
CA ASP A 216 -15.05 0.06 15.13
C ASP A 216 -14.04 0.11 16.27
N SER A 217 -13.27 -0.96 16.45
CA SER A 217 -12.32 -1.20 17.53
C SER A 217 -10.92 -1.51 16.99
N PRO A 218 -10.19 -0.53 16.38
CA PRO A 218 -8.87 -0.76 15.78
C PRO A 218 -7.80 -1.24 16.78
N GLU A 219 -8.02 -1.07 18.07
CA GLU A 219 -7.16 -1.58 19.13
C GLU A 219 -7.09 -3.12 19.20
N LYS A 220 -8.06 -3.82 18.58
CA LYS A 220 -8.04 -5.28 18.43
C LYS A 220 -6.99 -5.78 17.42
N LEU A 221 -6.54 -4.91 16.54
CA LEU A 221 -5.44 -5.24 15.63
C LEU A 221 -4.13 -5.45 16.42
N PRO A 222 -3.22 -6.28 15.90
CA PRO A 222 -1.92 -6.50 16.51
C PRO A 222 -1.23 -5.19 16.91
N SER A 223 -0.63 -5.16 18.07
CA SER A 223 0.09 -3.99 18.58
C SER A 223 1.37 -4.41 19.29
N ALA A 224 2.41 -3.59 19.15
CA ALA A 224 3.68 -3.81 19.80
C ALA A 224 3.62 -3.44 21.29
N LYS A 225 4.43 -4.14 22.09
CA LYS A 225 4.48 -3.96 23.55
C LYS A 225 5.19 -2.69 23.96
N TYR A 226 6.20 -2.26 23.21
CA TYR A 226 7.06 -1.12 23.56
C TYR A 226 6.97 -0.03 22.50
N GLN A 227 7.08 1.21 22.96
CA GLN A 227 7.16 2.39 22.12
C GLN A 227 8.43 3.15 22.48
N VAL A 228 9.19 3.57 21.47
CA VAL A 228 10.41 4.35 21.62
C VAL A 228 10.30 5.60 20.78
N GLU A 229 10.31 6.74 21.43
CA GLU A 229 10.26 8.05 20.77
C GLU A 229 11.66 8.48 20.32
N PHE A 230 11.74 9.01 19.10
CA PHE A 230 12.91 9.71 18.58
C PHE A 230 12.65 11.20 18.58
N LYS A 231 13.44 11.92 19.37
CA LYS A 231 13.25 13.35 19.61
C LYS A 231 14.21 14.19 18.79
N ALA A 232 13.74 15.33 18.33
CA ALA A 232 14.56 16.34 17.65
C ALA A 232 15.72 16.80 18.55
N LYS A 233 16.92 16.83 18.00
CA LYS A 233 18.14 17.24 18.74
C LYS A 233 18.30 18.75 18.79
N LYS A 234 17.63 19.49 17.90
CA LYS A 234 17.67 20.94 17.76
C LYS A 234 16.37 21.46 17.13
N ASP A 235 16.11 22.73 17.24
CA ASP A 235 15.04 23.42 16.50
C ASP A 235 15.38 23.47 15.02
N GLY A 236 14.35 23.43 14.16
CA GLY A 236 14.53 23.51 12.71
C GLY A 236 13.36 22.96 11.92
N TYR A 237 13.63 22.62 10.69
CA TYR A 237 12.64 22.01 9.80
C TYR A 237 13.11 20.62 9.38
N ILE A 238 12.17 19.70 9.17
CA ILE A 238 12.46 18.42 8.51
C ILE A 238 12.71 18.70 7.03
N THR A 239 13.94 18.51 6.59
CA THR A 239 14.33 18.79 5.19
C THR A 239 14.19 17.57 4.30
N GLU A 240 14.33 16.36 4.87
CA GLU A 240 14.28 15.11 4.12
C GLU A 240 13.86 13.94 5.01
N ILE A 241 13.09 13.01 4.46
CA ILE A 241 12.78 11.70 5.03
C ILE A 241 12.95 10.68 3.91
N ILE A 242 14.01 9.89 3.94
CA ILE A 242 14.30 8.91 2.90
C ILE A 242 13.40 7.70 3.08
N ALA A 243 12.36 7.57 2.24
CA ALA A 243 11.34 6.52 2.38
C ALA A 243 11.93 5.11 2.39
N ASN A 244 12.96 4.84 1.56
CA ASN A 244 13.64 3.56 1.53
C ASN A 244 14.30 3.21 2.88
N GLU A 245 14.97 4.16 3.54
CA GLU A 245 15.62 3.94 4.82
C GLU A 245 14.61 3.70 5.95
N ILE A 246 13.50 4.42 5.93
CA ILE A 246 12.38 4.18 6.88
C ILE A 246 11.79 2.79 6.66
N GLY A 247 11.59 2.37 5.40
CA GLY A 247 11.11 1.04 5.06
C GLY A 247 12.08 -0.07 5.54
N VAL A 248 13.38 0.11 5.32
CA VAL A 248 14.44 -0.82 5.81
C VAL A 248 14.44 -0.85 7.34
N ALA A 249 14.36 0.30 8.00
CA ALA A 249 14.29 0.34 9.46
C ALA A 249 13.05 -0.41 10.00
N SER A 250 11.88 -0.21 9.39
CA SER A 250 10.66 -0.94 9.75
C SER A 250 10.80 -2.45 9.54
N MET A 251 11.42 -2.90 8.43
CA MET A 251 11.73 -4.30 8.18
C MET A 251 12.68 -4.87 9.25
N MET A 252 13.72 -4.13 9.64
CA MET A 252 14.65 -4.54 10.70
C MET A 252 13.97 -4.67 12.07
N LEU A 253 12.91 -3.91 12.33
CA LEU A 253 12.07 -4.07 13.53
C LEU A 253 11.22 -5.34 13.50
N GLY A 254 11.08 -5.99 12.34
CA GLY A 254 10.31 -7.21 12.13
C GLY A 254 9.01 -7.01 11.34
N ALA A 255 8.72 -5.81 10.83
CA ALA A 255 7.51 -5.55 10.03
C ALA A 255 7.60 -6.09 8.60
N GLY A 256 8.78 -6.49 8.12
CA GLY A 256 9.02 -7.05 6.80
C GLY A 256 9.94 -8.26 6.84
N ARG A 257 10.14 -8.91 5.68
CA ARG A 257 11.00 -10.08 5.52
C ARG A 257 12.36 -9.68 4.97
N GLN A 258 13.43 -10.08 5.64
CA GLN A 258 14.80 -10.04 5.09
C GLN A 258 15.08 -11.30 4.26
N THR A 259 14.52 -12.44 4.71
CA THR A 259 14.54 -13.72 3.99
C THR A 259 13.13 -14.27 3.82
N LYS A 260 12.95 -15.25 2.94
CA LYS A 260 11.62 -15.86 2.69
C LYS A 260 11.07 -16.62 3.91
N GLU A 261 11.95 -17.05 4.77
CA GLU A 261 11.65 -17.84 5.98
C GLU A 261 11.22 -16.95 7.17
N ASP A 262 11.45 -15.64 7.08
CA ASP A 262 11.16 -14.74 8.19
C ASP A 262 9.65 -14.64 8.46
N VAL A 263 9.32 -14.75 9.75
CA VAL A 263 7.97 -14.49 10.24
C VAL A 263 7.80 -13.01 10.53
N ILE A 264 6.81 -12.39 9.90
CA ILE A 264 6.50 -10.97 10.10
C ILE A 264 5.81 -10.78 11.45
N ASP A 265 6.25 -9.79 12.22
CA ASP A 265 5.51 -9.28 13.36
C ASP A 265 4.56 -8.16 12.88
N LEU A 266 3.28 -8.47 12.87
CA LEU A 266 2.25 -7.59 12.34
C LEU A 266 2.00 -6.33 13.18
N GLY A 267 2.44 -6.33 14.45
CA GLY A 267 2.21 -5.23 15.39
C GLY A 267 3.32 -4.19 15.47
N VAL A 268 4.50 -4.47 14.88
CA VAL A 268 5.65 -3.56 14.93
C VAL A 268 5.70 -2.62 13.73
N GLY A 269 6.51 -1.57 13.86
CA GLY A 269 6.74 -0.61 12.78
C GLY A 269 7.15 0.77 13.28
N ILE A 270 6.91 1.77 12.45
CA ILE A 270 7.28 3.17 12.70
C ILE A 270 6.05 4.04 12.43
N VAL A 271 5.85 5.05 13.28
CA VAL A 271 4.88 6.13 13.06
C VAL A 271 5.64 7.44 12.97
N LEU A 272 5.51 8.14 11.85
CA LEU A 272 6.06 9.48 11.66
C LEU A 272 5.14 10.49 12.35
N ASN A 273 5.69 11.34 13.19
CA ASN A 273 4.96 12.44 13.84
C ASN A 273 5.20 13.77 13.11
N LYS A 274 6.19 13.80 12.22
CA LYS A 274 6.56 14.96 11.41
C LYS A 274 6.86 14.54 9.97
N LYS A 275 6.51 15.40 9.05
CA LYS A 275 6.73 15.24 7.61
C LYS A 275 7.72 16.27 7.08
N VAL A 276 8.22 16.08 5.86
CA VAL A 276 9.10 17.05 5.20
C VAL A 276 8.41 18.42 5.12
N GLY A 277 9.14 19.48 5.46
CA GLY A 277 8.66 20.86 5.52
C GLY A 277 8.07 21.29 6.84
N GLU A 278 7.83 20.38 7.80
CA GLU A 278 7.29 20.73 9.11
C GLU A 278 8.38 21.20 10.07
N HIS A 279 8.04 22.21 10.87
CA HIS A 279 8.89 22.73 11.94
C HIS A 279 8.92 21.76 13.13
N VAL A 280 10.08 21.65 13.76
CA VAL A 280 10.29 20.88 14.99
C VAL A 280 11.03 21.71 16.03
N GLU A 281 10.68 21.52 17.29
CA GLU A 281 11.39 22.07 18.43
C GLU A 281 12.31 21.00 19.03
N LYS A 282 13.40 21.43 19.67
CA LYS A 282 14.29 20.53 20.39
C LYS A 282 13.54 19.75 21.46
N GLY A 283 13.66 18.41 21.40
CA GLY A 283 12.97 17.49 22.30
C GLY A 283 11.59 17.05 21.82
N GLU A 284 11.06 17.63 20.76
CA GLU A 284 9.80 17.21 20.16
C GLU A 284 9.94 15.83 19.51
N ASN A 285 8.92 14.97 19.65
CA ASN A 285 8.90 13.64 19.08
C ASN A 285 8.69 13.70 17.56
N ILE A 286 9.70 13.29 16.77
CA ILE A 286 9.65 13.30 15.30
C ILE A 286 9.16 11.98 14.71
N LEU A 287 9.41 10.86 15.38
CA LEU A 287 8.87 9.55 15.02
C LEU A 287 8.83 8.61 16.23
N THR A 288 7.98 7.62 16.19
CA THR A 288 7.85 6.58 17.23
C THR A 288 8.07 5.20 16.62
N CYS A 289 9.03 4.44 17.14
CA CYS A 289 9.20 3.03 16.83
C CYS A 289 8.34 2.16 17.76
N LEU A 290 7.60 1.23 17.18
CA LEU A 290 6.81 0.24 17.89
C LEU A 290 7.52 -1.11 17.83
N LEU A 291 7.84 -1.68 19.00
CA LEU A 291 8.73 -2.82 19.17
C LEU A 291 8.10 -3.91 20.02
N TYR A 292 8.34 -5.17 19.68
CA TYR A 292 7.93 -6.30 20.51
C TYR A 292 8.95 -6.58 21.63
N THR A 293 10.25 -6.34 21.38
CA THR A 293 11.32 -6.50 22.36
C THR A 293 12.07 -5.19 22.55
N SER A 294 12.65 -4.94 23.74
CA SER A 294 13.47 -3.75 23.96
C SER A 294 14.68 -3.74 23.02
N LEU A 295 15.06 -2.56 22.51
CA LEU A 295 16.24 -2.36 21.64
C LEU A 295 17.54 -2.94 22.23
N MET A 296 17.66 -2.99 23.55
CA MET A 296 18.83 -3.56 24.26
C MET A 296 18.89 -5.08 24.14
N ALA A 297 17.79 -5.79 23.91
CA ALA A 297 17.79 -7.24 23.73
C ALA A 297 18.30 -7.68 22.35
N ARG A 298 18.14 -6.85 21.32
CA ARG A 298 18.61 -7.14 19.94
C ARG A 298 20.07 -6.75 19.67
N GLY A 299 20.64 -5.82 20.45
CA GLY A 299 22.05 -5.40 20.33
C GLY A 299 23.07 -6.35 20.97
N ARG A 300 22.63 -7.51 21.48
CA ARG A 300 23.50 -8.51 22.15
C ARG A 300 23.43 -9.90 21.51
N ARG A 301 23.11 -9.99 20.22
CA ARG A 301 23.25 -11.24 19.45
C ARG A 301 24.11 -11.04 18.24
#